data_440971802c51353f3715429f326252a5
#
_entry.id   440971802c51353f3715429f326252a5
#
_cell.length_a   1.000
_cell.length_b   1.000
_cell.length_c   1.000
_cell.angle_alpha   90.00
_cell.angle_beta   90.00
_cell.angle_gamma   90.00
#
_symmetry.space_group_name_H-M   'P 1'
#
loop_
_entity.id
_entity.type
_entity.pdbx_description
1 polymer ?
#
loop_
_entity_poly.entity_id
_entity_poly.type
_entity_poly.pdbx_seq_one_letter_code
_entity_poly.pdbx_strand_id
1 'polypeptide(L)'
;MSEQATITVRGVTRRYGAKTAVEAADLDLRAGRITCLLGPSGSGKSTLLRLIAGLEPVDAGEIRSGEQGLSAPGRTVPPEARDVGLVFQDYALFPHLSVRDNVMFGLGHLPAAERKARAMAALTEVRMADRATSWPHSLSGGEQQRVALARTLVRRPHTVLLDEPFSGLDAHLKSEVREGLLATLKAAGAAVLLVTHDAGEALMMADDLVLMDGGRVIQSGDPQACWARPASTAAARLLGEINRLPAVVTAGMATSPLGTLPAPGLADGPAALLIRPQDLTPGTEGLETTVETTRFGGHFSEVGARLGDDMVHLHVPGVIARPGDVVRIRADLSKATVVAD
;
A
#
# COMPACT_ATOMS: atom_id res chain seq x y z
N MET A 1 26.05 6.78 -3.62
CA MET A 1 25.55 7.91 -2.83
C MET A 1 24.35 7.39 -2.06
N SER A 2 24.36 7.38 -0.72
CA SER A 2 23.18 6.99 0.08
C SER A 2 22.09 8.03 -0.18
N GLU A 3 20.96 7.62 -0.76
CA GLU A 3 19.78 8.48 -0.92
C GLU A 3 19.31 8.93 0.47
N GLN A 4 19.50 10.20 0.76
CA GLN A 4 19.08 10.78 2.04
C GLN A 4 17.55 10.86 2.06
N ALA A 5 16.93 10.37 3.12
CA ALA A 5 15.48 10.43 3.25
C ALA A 5 14.99 11.89 3.32
N THR A 6 13.96 12.22 2.53
CA THR A 6 13.33 13.54 2.52
C THR A 6 12.50 13.74 3.78
N ILE A 7 11.74 12.71 4.21
CA ILE A 7 11.01 12.68 5.49
C ILE A 7 11.48 11.47 6.28
N THR A 8 11.78 11.66 7.55
CA THR A 8 12.05 10.59 8.51
C THR A 8 11.01 10.62 9.63
N VAL A 9 10.46 9.48 9.94
CA VAL A 9 9.53 9.24 11.06
C VAL A 9 10.21 8.26 12.01
N ARG A 10 10.35 8.61 13.29
CA ARG A 10 11.03 7.77 14.29
C ARG A 10 10.21 7.65 15.57
N GLY A 11 9.84 6.42 15.91
CA GLY A 11 9.11 6.07 17.13
C GLY A 11 7.79 6.80 17.30
N VAL A 12 7.16 7.22 16.21
CA VAL A 12 5.97 8.10 16.26
C VAL A 12 4.78 7.35 16.84
N THR A 13 4.18 7.95 17.87
CA THR A 13 2.99 7.43 18.53
C THR A 13 1.91 8.48 18.57
N ARG A 14 0.65 8.04 18.33
CA ARG A 14 -0.55 8.86 18.45
C ARG A 14 -1.67 8.10 19.15
N ARG A 15 -2.29 8.74 20.16
CA ARG A 15 -3.38 8.18 20.95
C ARG A 15 -4.61 9.08 20.90
N TYR A 16 -5.78 8.49 20.91
CA TYR A 16 -7.07 9.15 21.06
C TYR A 16 -7.77 8.56 22.29
N GLY A 17 -7.65 9.23 23.41
CA GLY A 17 -8.10 8.69 24.70
C GLY A 17 -7.36 7.37 25.02
N ALA A 18 -8.09 6.28 25.21
CA ALA A 18 -7.52 4.96 25.48
C ALA A 18 -7.02 4.21 24.21
N LYS A 19 -7.40 4.68 23.01
CA LYS A 19 -7.03 4.00 21.76
C LYS A 19 -5.70 4.52 21.22
N THR A 20 -4.72 3.64 21.05
CA THR A 20 -3.49 3.94 20.31
C THR A 20 -3.76 3.73 18.82
N ALA A 21 -3.70 4.80 18.02
CA ALA A 21 -3.96 4.76 16.59
C ALA A 21 -2.68 4.51 15.78
N VAL A 22 -1.54 5.02 16.28
CA VAL A 22 -0.20 4.76 15.73
C VAL A 22 0.72 4.49 16.92
N GLU A 23 1.50 3.43 16.86
CA GLU A 23 2.37 3.01 17.94
C GLU A 23 3.80 2.78 17.44
N ALA A 24 4.73 3.61 17.92
CA ALA A 24 6.16 3.55 17.66
C ALA A 24 6.51 3.33 16.16
N ALA A 25 5.82 4.07 15.27
CA ALA A 25 6.01 3.91 13.84
C ALA A 25 7.35 4.50 13.37
N ASP A 26 8.08 3.72 12.56
CA ASP A 26 9.28 4.14 11.83
C ASP A 26 9.03 4.08 10.33
N LEU A 27 9.44 5.13 9.61
CA LEU A 27 9.23 5.27 8.17
C LEU A 27 10.22 6.26 7.57
N ASP A 28 10.73 5.95 6.37
CA ASP A 28 11.54 6.85 5.56
C ASP A 28 10.89 7.08 4.20
N LEU A 29 10.70 8.34 3.82
CA LEU A 29 10.29 8.74 2.49
C LEU A 29 11.49 9.32 1.75
N ARG A 30 11.77 8.81 0.54
CA ARG A 30 12.93 9.21 -0.27
C ARG A 30 12.49 9.94 -1.53
N ALA A 31 13.22 10.97 -1.93
CA ALA A 31 12.96 11.72 -3.15
C ALA A 31 12.94 10.79 -4.38
N GLY A 32 11.99 11.02 -5.29
CA GLY A 32 11.83 10.23 -6.50
C GLY A 32 11.29 8.81 -6.28
N ARG A 33 10.96 8.41 -5.05
CA ARG A 33 10.42 7.08 -4.72
C ARG A 33 8.99 7.16 -4.21
N ILE A 34 8.22 6.14 -4.52
CA ILE A 34 6.86 5.94 -4.05
C ILE A 34 6.88 4.89 -2.93
N THR A 35 6.59 5.33 -1.72
CA THR A 35 6.37 4.46 -0.57
C THR A 35 4.87 4.21 -0.46
N CYS A 36 4.45 2.94 -0.57
CA CYS A 36 3.05 2.56 -0.33
C CYS A 36 2.87 2.06 1.11
N LEU A 37 1.93 2.67 1.83
CA LEU A 37 1.50 2.26 3.16
C LEU A 37 0.20 1.44 3.04
N LEU A 38 0.31 0.14 3.19
CA LEU A 38 -0.77 -0.84 3.06
C LEU A 38 -1.21 -1.35 4.44
N GLY A 39 -2.50 -1.53 4.62
CA GLY A 39 -3.07 -2.16 5.81
C GLY A 39 -4.58 -2.14 5.81
N PRO A 40 -5.26 -2.88 6.71
CA PRO A 40 -6.71 -2.90 6.78
C PRO A 40 -7.28 -1.55 7.24
N SER A 41 -8.59 -1.38 7.07
CA SER A 41 -9.29 -0.22 7.60
C SER A 41 -9.12 -0.13 9.12
N GLY A 42 -8.79 1.07 9.61
CA GLY A 42 -8.55 1.29 11.04
C GLY A 42 -7.14 0.92 11.54
N SER A 43 -6.21 0.50 10.69
CA SER A 43 -4.83 0.18 11.08
C SER A 43 -3.95 1.40 11.41
N GLY A 44 -4.45 2.64 11.23
CA GLY A 44 -3.73 3.87 11.59
C GLY A 44 -3.07 4.60 10.41
N LYS A 45 -3.22 4.13 9.17
CA LYS A 45 -2.58 4.70 7.97
C LYS A 45 -2.87 6.19 7.76
N SER A 46 -4.15 6.56 7.69
CA SER A 46 -4.55 7.97 7.50
C SER A 46 -4.16 8.84 8.70
N THR A 47 -4.08 8.26 9.92
CA THR A 47 -3.53 8.96 11.08
C THR A 47 -2.05 9.26 10.89
N LEU A 48 -1.25 8.25 10.49
CA LEU A 48 0.19 8.45 10.23
C LEU A 48 0.42 9.48 9.12
N LEU A 49 -0.38 9.42 8.05
CA LEU A 49 -0.34 10.42 6.97
C LEU A 49 -0.65 11.83 7.49
N ARG A 50 -1.69 12.00 8.34
CA ARG A 50 -2.04 13.32 8.93
C ARG A 50 -0.97 13.84 9.88
N LEU A 51 -0.29 12.97 10.63
CA LEU A 51 0.86 13.34 11.47
C LEU A 51 2.01 13.88 10.60
N ILE A 52 2.32 13.24 9.48
CA ILE A 52 3.35 13.70 8.53
C ILE A 52 2.92 15.03 7.89
N ALA A 53 1.65 15.19 7.54
CA ALA A 53 1.10 16.43 7.01
C ALA A 53 1.07 17.58 8.02
N GLY A 54 1.21 17.32 9.33
CA GLY A 54 1.10 18.33 10.39
C GLY A 54 -0.32 18.71 10.76
N LEU A 55 -1.29 17.93 10.35
CA LEU A 55 -2.71 18.11 10.70
C LEU A 55 -3.01 17.63 12.12
N GLU A 56 -2.13 16.79 12.68
CA GLU A 56 -2.25 16.27 14.03
C GLU A 56 -0.89 16.30 14.75
N PRO A 57 -0.87 16.50 16.07
CA PRO A 57 0.35 16.43 16.87
C PRO A 57 0.74 14.99 17.15
N VAL A 58 2.03 14.73 17.39
CA VAL A 58 2.56 13.47 17.89
C VAL A 58 2.54 13.45 19.42
N ASP A 59 2.26 12.30 20.02
CA ASP A 59 2.32 12.10 21.47
C ASP A 59 3.71 11.60 21.92
N ALA A 60 4.44 10.88 21.02
CA ALA A 60 5.82 10.47 21.21
C ALA A 60 6.51 10.32 19.85
N GLY A 61 7.85 10.26 19.87
CA GLY A 61 8.67 10.19 18.66
C GLY A 61 8.85 11.52 17.96
N GLU A 62 9.41 11.50 16.75
CA GLU A 62 9.65 12.71 15.96
C GLU A 62 9.46 12.48 14.47
N ILE A 63 9.11 13.57 13.77
CA ILE A 63 9.06 13.66 12.30
C ILE A 63 10.00 14.79 11.87
N ARG A 64 10.86 14.50 10.89
CA ARG A 64 11.83 15.45 10.36
C ARG A 64 11.76 15.52 8.83
N SER A 65 12.14 16.68 8.28
CA SER A 65 12.46 16.85 6.86
C SER A 65 13.94 17.25 6.77
N GLY A 66 14.79 16.33 6.34
CA GLY A 66 16.23 16.49 6.45
C GLY A 66 16.64 16.83 7.89
N GLU A 67 17.29 17.96 8.08
CA GLU A 67 17.70 18.44 9.42
C GLU A 67 16.58 19.18 10.18
N GLN A 68 15.51 19.59 9.51
CA GLN A 68 14.42 20.34 10.11
C GLN A 68 13.47 19.42 10.87
N GLY A 69 13.28 19.64 12.18
CA GLY A 69 12.23 18.98 12.97
C GLY A 69 10.85 19.54 12.62
N LEU A 70 9.94 18.65 12.17
CA LEU A 70 8.55 18.98 11.82
C LEU A 70 7.57 18.74 12.95
N SER A 71 7.71 17.62 13.68
CA SER A 71 6.86 17.28 14.83
C SER A 71 7.67 16.57 15.90
N ALA A 72 7.37 16.92 17.16
CA ALA A 72 7.80 16.24 18.38
C ALA A 72 6.76 16.52 19.47
N PRO A 73 6.76 15.81 20.61
CA PRO A 73 5.83 16.10 21.70
C PRO A 73 5.81 17.58 22.08
N GLY A 74 4.64 18.21 22.05
CA GLY A 74 4.45 19.63 22.33
C GLY A 74 4.89 20.60 21.24
N ARG A 75 5.42 20.12 20.11
CA ARG A 75 5.83 20.93 18.96
C ARG A 75 5.33 20.36 17.66
N THR A 76 4.58 21.13 16.90
CA THR A 76 4.12 20.76 15.56
C THR A 76 4.24 21.95 14.62
N VAL A 77 5.02 21.81 13.55
CA VAL A 77 5.05 22.80 12.45
C VAL A 77 3.70 22.66 11.72
N PRO A 78 2.95 23.75 11.51
CA PRO A 78 1.64 23.68 10.87
C PRO A 78 1.77 23.29 9.39
N PRO A 79 0.69 22.70 8.78
CA PRO A 79 0.73 22.16 7.41
C PRO A 79 1.21 23.15 6.35
N GLU A 80 0.78 24.41 6.42
CA GLU A 80 1.14 25.47 5.46
C GLU A 80 2.63 25.85 5.50
N ALA A 81 3.31 25.57 6.60
CA ALA A 81 4.75 25.80 6.78
C ALA A 81 5.60 24.55 6.49
N ARG A 82 4.95 23.43 6.11
CA ARG A 82 5.64 22.22 5.65
C ARG A 82 5.72 22.22 4.13
N ASP A 83 6.82 21.79 3.59
CA ASP A 83 6.95 21.57 2.15
C ASP A 83 6.39 20.20 1.75
N VAL A 84 5.10 20.01 2.07
CA VAL A 84 4.34 18.79 1.89
C VAL A 84 3.05 19.11 1.13
N GLY A 85 2.81 18.39 0.04
CA GLY A 85 1.54 18.40 -0.68
C GLY A 85 0.64 17.26 -0.21
N LEU A 86 -0.66 17.51 -0.07
CA LEU A 86 -1.63 16.52 0.35
C LEU A 86 -2.79 16.42 -0.62
N VAL A 87 -3.13 15.20 -1.03
CA VAL A 87 -4.35 14.87 -1.75
C VAL A 87 -5.22 14.00 -0.83
N PHE A 88 -6.40 14.50 -0.49
CA PHE A 88 -7.38 13.80 0.33
C PHE A 88 -8.17 12.77 -0.49
N GLN A 89 -8.76 11.81 0.17
CA GLN A 89 -9.58 10.74 -0.40
C GLN A 89 -10.78 11.27 -1.22
N ASP A 90 -11.40 12.37 -0.78
CA ASP A 90 -12.51 13.06 -1.45
C ASP A 90 -12.06 14.15 -2.42
N TYR A 91 -10.73 14.18 -2.73
CA TYR A 91 -10.05 15.18 -3.55
C TYR A 91 -10.14 16.61 -3.02
N ALA A 92 -11.08 16.93 -2.17
CA ALA A 92 -11.31 18.23 -1.51
C ALA A 92 -11.18 19.42 -2.46
N LEU A 93 -11.75 19.32 -3.67
CA LEU A 93 -11.80 20.44 -4.63
C LEU A 93 -12.80 21.48 -4.13
N PHE A 94 -12.43 22.76 -4.29
CA PHE A 94 -13.32 23.87 -3.96
C PHE A 94 -14.46 23.93 -4.96
N PRO A 95 -15.72 23.63 -4.58
CA PRO A 95 -16.83 23.50 -5.51
C PRO A 95 -17.24 24.82 -6.18
N HIS A 96 -16.89 25.94 -5.56
CA HIS A 96 -17.17 27.30 -6.01
C HIS A 96 -16.04 27.92 -6.84
N LEU A 97 -15.02 27.15 -7.19
CA LEU A 97 -13.90 27.56 -8.05
C LEU A 97 -13.87 26.70 -9.31
N SER A 98 -13.50 27.30 -10.45
CA SER A 98 -13.23 26.54 -11.66
C SER A 98 -12.02 25.59 -11.46
N VAL A 99 -11.83 24.64 -12.37
CA VAL A 99 -10.68 23.74 -12.40
C VAL A 99 -9.36 24.53 -12.35
N ARG A 100 -9.21 25.53 -13.21
CA ARG A 100 -8.04 26.40 -13.21
C ARG A 100 -7.87 27.15 -11.88
N ASP A 101 -8.95 27.69 -11.33
CA ASP A 101 -8.89 28.50 -10.12
C ASP A 101 -8.61 27.63 -8.89
N ASN A 102 -9.05 26.36 -8.89
CA ASN A 102 -8.62 25.36 -7.90
C ASN A 102 -7.10 25.19 -7.91
N VAL A 103 -6.50 25.03 -9.11
CA VAL A 103 -5.03 24.86 -9.22
C VAL A 103 -4.30 26.17 -8.86
N MET A 104 -4.85 27.33 -9.22
CA MET A 104 -4.28 28.65 -8.88
C MET A 104 -4.31 28.95 -7.38
N PHE A 105 -5.18 28.29 -6.61
CA PHE A 105 -5.39 28.61 -5.19
C PHE A 105 -4.10 28.55 -4.36
N GLY A 106 -3.25 27.55 -4.60
CA GLY A 106 -1.97 27.40 -3.92
C GLY A 106 -0.87 28.40 -4.30
N LEU A 107 -1.12 29.27 -5.28
CA LEU A 107 -0.15 30.20 -5.88
C LEU A 107 -0.42 31.68 -5.52
N GLY A 108 -1.20 31.94 -4.47
CA GLY A 108 -1.64 33.29 -4.09
C GLY A 108 -0.54 34.34 -3.92
N HIS A 109 0.71 33.91 -3.63
CA HIS A 109 1.88 34.75 -3.49
C HIS A 109 2.48 35.26 -4.82
N LEU A 110 2.04 34.72 -5.98
CA LEU A 110 2.56 35.08 -7.30
C LEU A 110 1.68 36.12 -8.00
N PRO A 111 2.24 36.89 -8.97
CA PRO A 111 1.46 37.75 -9.84
C PRO A 111 0.39 36.97 -10.65
N ALA A 112 -0.75 37.61 -10.95
CA ALA A 112 -1.90 36.95 -11.60
C ALA A 112 -1.56 36.25 -12.93
N ALA A 113 -0.74 36.89 -13.76
CA ALA A 113 -0.33 36.33 -15.06
C ALA A 113 0.52 35.05 -14.87
N GLU A 114 1.45 35.07 -13.90
CA GLU A 114 2.30 33.92 -13.59
C GLU A 114 1.49 32.76 -12.97
N ARG A 115 0.56 33.08 -12.05
CA ARG A 115 -0.35 32.06 -11.48
C ARG A 115 -1.12 31.31 -12.58
N LYS A 116 -1.70 32.07 -13.53
CA LYS A 116 -2.45 31.51 -14.64
C LYS A 116 -1.57 30.62 -15.53
N ALA A 117 -0.37 31.08 -15.86
CA ALA A 117 0.58 30.32 -16.68
C ALA A 117 0.99 29.02 -16.02
N ARG A 118 1.38 29.06 -14.73
CA ARG A 118 1.77 27.86 -13.96
C ARG A 118 0.60 26.89 -13.79
N ALA A 119 -0.61 27.38 -13.49
CA ALA A 119 -1.78 26.54 -13.37
C ALA A 119 -2.13 25.83 -14.69
N MET A 120 -2.04 26.55 -15.82
CA MET A 120 -2.29 25.95 -17.14
C MET A 120 -1.22 24.91 -17.49
N ALA A 121 0.05 25.15 -17.18
CA ALA A 121 1.11 24.16 -17.35
C ALA A 121 0.83 22.89 -16.54
N ALA A 122 0.51 23.02 -15.24
CA ALA A 122 0.17 21.90 -14.38
C ALA A 122 -1.07 21.13 -14.88
N LEU A 123 -2.09 21.81 -15.38
CA LEU A 123 -3.26 21.17 -15.99
C LEU A 123 -2.92 20.44 -17.28
N THR A 124 -1.97 20.93 -18.06
CA THR A 124 -1.48 20.24 -19.27
C THR A 124 -0.76 18.95 -18.92
N GLU A 125 0.09 18.95 -17.88
CA GLU A 125 0.80 17.76 -17.38
C GLU A 125 -0.15 16.62 -16.97
N VAL A 126 -1.31 16.98 -16.38
CA VAL A 126 -2.34 16.02 -15.97
C VAL A 126 -3.45 15.82 -17.02
N ARG A 127 -3.29 16.32 -18.25
CA ARG A 127 -4.25 16.24 -19.36
C ARG A 127 -5.64 16.82 -19.03
N MET A 128 -5.67 17.97 -18.33
CA MET A 128 -6.90 18.65 -17.92
C MET A 128 -6.99 20.10 -18.44
N ALA A 129 -6.12 20.51 -19.37
CA ALA A 129 -6.09 21.87 -19.89
C ALA A 129 -7.41 22.28 -20.57
N ASP A 130 -8.04 21.37 -21.32
CA ASP A 130 -9.32 21.63 -22.03
C ASP A 130 -10.50 21.78 -21.06
N ARG A 131 -10.35 21.33 -19.82
CA ARG A 131 -11.35 21.44 -18.75
C ARG A 131 -11.10 22.62 -17.81
N ALA A 132 -10.15 23.49 -18.11
CA ALA A 132 -9.71 24.58 -17.21
C ALA A 132 -10.85 25.50 -16.73
N THR A 133 -11.89 25.70 -17.52
CA THR A 133 -13.06 26.52 -17.18
C THR A 133 -14.23 25.73 -16.59
N SER A 134 -14.14 24.41 -16.56
CA SER A 134 -15.16 23.52 -15.99
C SER A 134 -15.24 23.65 -14.48
N TRP A 135 -16.32 23.16 -13.88
CA TRP A 135 -16.54 23.12 -12.44
C TRP A 135 -16.32 21.71 -11.88
N PRO A 136 -15.87 21.53 -10.63
CA PRO A 136 -15.62 20.21 -10.06
C PRO A 136 -16.76 19.22 -10.20
N HIS A 137 -18.00 19.64 -9.98
CA HIS A 137 -19.18 18.78 -10.08
C HIS A 137 -19.49 18.26 -11.49
N SER A 138 -18.91 18.84 -12.52
CA SER A 138 -19.06 18.37 -13.92
C SER A 138 -18.00 17.36 -14.34
N LEU A 139 -17.06 17.04 -13.45
CA LEU A 139 -15.94 16.13 -13.70
C LEU A 139 -16.22 14.71 -13.17
N SER A 140 -15.72 13.70 -13.89
CA SER A 140 -15.63 12.34 -13.34
C SER A 140 -14.66 12.27 -12.16
N GLY A 141 -14.76 11.21 -11.33
CA GLY A 141 -13.84 11.02 -10.20
C GLY A 141 -12.36 11.04 -10.58
N GLY A 142 -12.00 10.37 -11.69
CA GLY A 142 -10.62 10.40 -12.21
C GLY A 142 -10.17 11.78 -12.70
N GLU A 143 -11.09 12.59 -13.29
CA GLU A 143 -10.78 13.98 -13.66
C GLU A 143 -10.59 14.85 -12.41
N GLN A 144 -11.44 14.70 -11.39
CA GLN A 144 -11.30 15.41 -10.12
C GLN A 144 -9.97 15.08 -9.44
N GLN A 145 -9.57 13.80 -9.44
CA GLN A 145 -8.28 13.37 -8.90
C GLN A 145 -7.11 14.05 -9.63
N ARG A 146 -7.12 14.07 -10.96
CA ARG A 146 -6.07 14.73 -11.74
C ARG A 146 -5.98 16.23 -11.43
N VAL A 147 -7.11 16.90 -11.24
CA VAL A 147 -7.15 18.32 -10.85
C VAL A 147 -6.58 18.50 -9.43
N ALA A 148 -6.95 17.65 -8.48
CA ALA A 148 -6.41 17.69 -7.11
C ALA A 148 -4.88 17.47 -7.09
N LEU A 149 -4.40 16.55 -7.92
CA LEU A 149 -2.97 16.32 -8.11
C LEU A 149 -2.27 17.54 -8.70
N ALA A 150 -2.81 18.14 -9.77
CA ALA A 150 -2.27 19.37 -10.36
C ALA A 150 -2.21 20.51 -9.33
N ARG A 151 -3.28 20.69 -8.53
CA ARG A 151 -3.34 21.67 -7.44
C ARG A 151 -2.23 21.45 -6.40
N THR A 152 -1.92 20.21 -6.11
CA THR A 152 -0.88 19.84 -5.15
C THR A 152 0.52 20.05 -5.75
N LEU A 153 0.75 19.56 -6.96
CA LEU A 153 2.07 19.59 -7.62
C LEU A 153 2.48 20.95 -8.16
N VAL A 154 1.54 21.87 -8.43
CA VAL A 154 1.86 23.23 -8.94
C VAL A 154 2.76 24.02 -8.00
N ARG A 155 2.78 23.69 -6.71
CA ARG A 155 3.66 24.24 -5.69
C ARG A 155 5.06 23.62 -5.69
N ARG A 156 5.26 22.50 -6.41
CA ARG A 156 6.49 21.70 -6.44
C ARG A 156 6.96 21.26 -5.05
N PRO A 157 6.11 20.61 -4.26
CA PRO A 157 6.48 20.15 -2.92
C PRO A 157 7.56 19.06 -2.99
N HIS A 158 8.47 19.03 -2.00
CA HIS A 158 9.44 17.92 -1.90
C HIS A 158 8.81 16.59 -1.47
N THR A 159 7.63 16.63 -0.84
CA THR A 159 6.89 15.43 -0.43
C THR A 159 5.42 15.53 -0.84
N VAL A 160 4.88 14.43 -1.36
CA VAL A 160 3.46 14.30 -1.73
C VAL A 160 2.83 13.15 -0.95
N LEU A 161 1.73 13.43 -0.27
CA LEU A 161 0.94 12.47 0.49
C LEU A 161 -0.39 12.24 -0.22
N LEU A 162 -0.76 10.99 -0.44
CA LEU A 162 -1.98 10.58 -1.14
C LEU A 162 -2.78 9.64 -0.23
N ASP A 163 -3.97 10.04 0.20
CA ASP A 163 -4.84 9.22 1.06
C ASP A 163 -5.88 8.52 0.19
N GLU A 164 -5.73 7.21 -0.02
CA GLU A 164 -6.60 6.33 -0.81
C GLU A 164 -7.01 6.93 -2.17
N PRO A 165 -6.05 7.31 -3.04
CA PRO A 165 -6.35 8.09 -4.24
C PRO A 165 -7.26 7.37 -5.24
N PHE A 166 -7.39 6.04 -5.20
CA PHE A 166 -8.22 5.26 -6.13
C PHE A 166 -9.53 4.77 -5.53
N SER A 167 -9.85 5.19 -4.29
CA SER A 167 -11.13 4.85 -3.68
C SER A 167 -12.29 5.45 -4.48
N GLY A 168 -13.33 4.65 -4.71
CA GLY A 168 -14.52 5.10 -5.47
C GLY A 168 -14.39 5.09 -7.00
N LEU A 169 -13.23 4.66 -7.55
CA LEU A 169 -13.09 4.43 -9.00
C LEU A 169 -13.46 2.98 -9.35
N ASP A 170 -14.12 2.80 -10.51
CA ASP A 170 -14.33 1.45 -11.06
C ASP A 170 -13.02 0.81 -11.53
N ALA A 171 -13.01 -0.53 -11.65
CA ALA A 171 -11.79 -1.30 -11.94
C ALA A 171 -11.13 -0.93 -13.28
N HIS A 172 -11.91 -0.56 -14.31
CA HIS A 172 -11.36 -0.19 -15.62
C HIS A 172 -10.69 1.18 -15.56
N LEU A 173 -11.35 2.15 -14.93
CA LEU A 173 -10.84 3.52 -14.78
C LEU A 173 -9.62 3.56 -13.86
N LYS A 174 -9.57 2.71 -12.82
CA LYS A 174 -8.42 2.59 -11.91
C LYS A 174 -7.10 2.34 -12.64
N SER A 175 -7.08 1.45 -13.63
CA SER A 175 -5.84 1.12 -14.35
C SER A 175 -5.29 2.31 -15.12
N GLU A 176 -6.13 3.01 -15.88
CA GLU A 176 -5.74 4.19 -16.66
C GLU A 176 -5.27 5.35 -15.76
N VAL A 177 -6.03 5.62 -14.69
CA VAL A 177 -5.74 6.70 -13.74
C VAL A 177 -4.44 6.41 -12.98
N ARG A 178 -4.19 5.14 -12.61
CA ARG A 178 -2.96 4.71 -11.92
C ARG A 178 -1.72 4.97 -12.77
N GLU A 179 -1.72 4.58 -14.05
CA GLU A 179 -0.57 4.81 -14.94
C GLU A 179 -0.28 6.30 -15.11
N GLY A 180 -1.32 7.11 -15.32
CA GLY A 180 -1.18 8.57 -15.41
C GLY A 180 -0.66 9.20 -14.12
N LEU A 181 -1.15 8.75 -12.96
CA LEU A 181 -0.69 9.19 -11.65
C LEU A 181 0.79 8.85 -11.43
N LEU A 182 1.18 7.60 -11.71
CA LEU A 182 2.58 7.14 -11.58
C LEU A 182 3.53 7.98 -12.43
N ALA A 183 3.19 8.21 -13.71
CA ALA A 183 4.02 9.01 -14.60
C ALA A 183 4.20 10.44 -14.07
N THR A 184 3.11 11.05 -13.59
CA THR A 184 3.13 12.42 -13.06
C THR A 184 3.94 12.53 -11.78
N LEU A 185 3.79 11.57 -10.84
CA LEU A 185 4.54 11.56 -9.58
C LEU A 185 6.04 11.34 -9.81
N LYS A 186 6.40 10.42 -10.71
CA LYS A 186 7.81 10.18 -11.06
C LYS A 186 8.45 11.39 -11.74
N ALA A 187 7.73 12.06 -12.64
CA ALA A 187 8.20 13.28 -13.28
C ALA A 187 8.43 14.43 -12.29
N ALA A 188 7.62 14.49 -11.22
CA ALA A 188 7.77 15.50 -10.17
C ALA A 188 9.03 15.33 -9.31
N GLY A 189 9.60 14.10 -9.23
CA GLY A 189 10.80 13.81 -8.44
C GLY A 189 10.63 13.93 -6.93
N ALA A 190 9.40 14.14 -6.45
CA ALA A 190 9.07 14.27 -5.02
C ALA A 190 9.17 12.92 -4.30
N ALA A 191 9.34 12.94 -2.98
CA ALA A 191 9.09 11.79 -2.13
C ALA A 191 7.58 11.56 -2.02
N VAL A 192 7.09 10.35 -2.25
CA VAL A 192 5.65 10.07 -2.25
C VAL A 192 5.30 9.07 -1.16
N LEU A 193 4.28 9.39 -0.35
CA LEU A 193 3.58 8.41 0.48
C LEU A 193 2.17 8.20 -0.07
N LEU A 194 1.89 6.98 -0.51
CA LEU A 194 0.57 6.57 -0.97
C LEU A 194 -0.03 5.61 0.04
N VAL A 195 -1.18 5.97 0.59
CA VAL A 195 -1.96 5.12 1.50
C VAL A 195 -3.00 4.38 0.70
N THR A 196 -3.10 3.07 0.89
CA THR A 196 -4.13 2.22 0.28
C THR A 196 -4.47 1.04 1.19
N HIS A 197 -5.61 0.43 0.96
CA HIS A 197 -5.99 -0.88 1.51
C HIS A 197 -5.99 -1.99 0.45
N ASP A 198 -5.64 -1.65 -0.81
CA ASP A 198 -5.58 -2.59 -1.94
C ASP A 198 -4.14 -3.07 -2.16
N ALA A 199 -3.92 -4.37 -1.95
CA ALA A 199 -2.60 -4.98 -2.11
C ALA A 199 -2.10 -4.92 -3.56
N GLY A 200 -3.00 -5.05 -4.54
CA GLY A 200 -2.65 -4.96 -5.95
C GLY A 200 -2.15 -3.56 -6.32
N GLU A 201 -2.81 -2.51 -5.82
CA GLU A 201 -2.36 -1.13 -5.99
C GLU A 201 -0.96 -0.93 -5.38
N ALA A 202 -0.79 -1.37 -4.11
CA ALA A 202 0.48 -1.21 -3.41
C ALA A 202 1.64 -1.93 -4.13
N LEU A 203 1.44 -3.20 -4.52
CA LEU A 203 2.47 -4.00 -5.20
C LEU A 203 2.85 -3.46 -6.58
N MET A 204 1.88 -2.85 -7.32
CA MET A 204 2.14 -2.32 -8.66
C MET A 204 2.76 -0.92 -8.66
N MET A 205 2.60 -0.16 -7.58
CA MET A 205 3.02 1.25 -7.53
C MET A 205 4.24 1.50 -6.66
N ALA A 206 4.47 0.66 -5.65
CA ALA A 206 5.50 0.92 -4.66
C ALA A 206 6.91 0.67 -5.20
N ASP A 207 7.80 1.62 -4.94
CA ASP A 207 9.25 1.38 -4.90
C ASP A 207 9.66 0.86 -3.51
N ASP A 208 8.96 1.29 -2.45
CA ASP A 208 9.09 0.81 -1.07
C ASP A 208 7.70 0.49 -0.50
N LEU A 209 7.54 -0.66 0.13
CA LEU A 209 6.29 -1.10 0.75
C LEU A 209 6.39 -1.04 2.27
N VAL A 210 5.33 -0.55 2.93
CA VAL A 210 5.18 -0.54 4.38
C VAL A 210 3.84 -1.17 4.73
N LEU A 211 3.88 -2.24 5.51
CA LEU A 211 2.70 -2.97 5.99
C LEU A 211 2.36 -2.51 7.40
N MET A 212 1.12 -2.08 7.60
CA MET A 212 0.65 -1.57 8.89
C MET A 212 -0.57 -2.34 9.38
N ASP A 213 -0.52 -2.83 10.61
CA ASP A 213 -1.64 -3.49 11.27
C ASP A 213 -1.69 -3.11 12.75
N GLY A 214 -2.92 -2.93 13.29
CA GLY A 214 -3.14 -2.61 14.69
C GLY A 214 -2.36 -1.38 15.22
N GLY A 215 -2.13 -0.37 14.36
CA GLY A 215 -1.37 0.84 14.71
C GLY A 215 0.14 0.70 14.57
N ARG A 216 0.67 -0.46 14.19
CA ARG A 216 2.10 -0.75 14.12
C ARG A 216 2.55 -1.02 12.69
N VAL A 217 3.76 -0.63 12.35
CA VAL A 217 4.46 -1.12 11.15
C VAL A 217 4.94 -2.54 11.45
N ILE A 218 4.40 -3.53 10.71
CA ILE A 218 4.72 -4.96 10.92
C ILE A 218 5.77 -5.49 9.94
N GLN A 219 5.95 -4.83 8.80
CA GLN A 219 7.01 -5.12 7.83
C GLN A 219 7.22 -3.92 6.91
N SER A 220 8.46 -3.69 6.48
CA SER A 220 8.78 -2.71 5.43
C SER A 220 9.91 -3.24 4.55
N GLY A 221 9.94 -2.82 3.27
CA GLY A 221 11.00 -3.20 2.33
C GLY A 221 10.57 -3.14 0.88
N ASP A 222 11.37 -3.80 0.04
CA ASP A 222 11.06 -4.00 -1.38
C ASP A 222 9.75 -4.80 -1.52
N PRO A 223 8.82 -4.43 -2.43
CA PRO A 223 7.53 -5.11 -2.59
C PRO A 223 7.66 -6.61 -2.92
N GLN A 224 8.62 -6.98 -3.78
CA GLN A 224 8.83 -8.39 -4.15
C GLN A 224 9.38 -9.18 -2.96
N ALA A 225 10.29 -8.57 -2.19
CA ALA A 225 10.82 -9.19 -0.97
C ALA A 225 9.73 -9.39 0.09
N CYS A 226 8.86 -8.38 0.31
CA CYS A 226 7.73 -8.49 1.23
C CYS A 226 6.73 -9.57 0.82
N TRP A 227 6.44 -9.67 -0.49
CA TRP A 227 5.59 -10.70 -1.05
C TRP A 227 6.16 -12.10 -0.88
N ALA A 228 7.44 -12.29 -1.22
CA ALA A 228 8.11 -13.59 -1.20
C ALA A 228 8.46 -14.08 0.21
N ARG A 229 8.73 -13.16 1.13
CA ARG A 229 9.17 -13.46 2.50
C ARG A 229 8.41 -12.60 3.50
N PRO A 230 7.11 -12.87 3.72
CA PRO A 230 6.34 -12.16 4.73
C PRO A 230 6.90 -12.44 6.13
N ALA A 231 7.02 -11.39 6.94
CA ALA A 231 7.57 -11.47 8.30
C ALA A 231 6.60 -12.17 9.28
N SER A 232 5.33 -12.28 8.94
CA SER A 232 4.30 -12.91 9.77
C SER A 232 3.10 -13.35 8.94
N THR A 233 2.23 -14.15 9.51
CA THR A 233 0.94 -14.50 8.90
C THR A 233 0.09 -13.26 8.60
N ALA A 234 0.12 -12.24 9.46
CA ALA A 234 -0.58 -10.98 9.25
C ALA A 234 -0.04 -10.23 8.02
N ALA A 235 1.29 -10.12 7.89
CA ALA A 235 1.93 -9.50 6.72
C ALA A 235 1.59 -10.26 5.42
N ALA A 236 1.59 -11.59 5.44
CA ALA A 236 1.23 -12.41 4.30
C ALA A 236 -0.21 -12.16 3.83
N ARG A 237 -1.17 -12.10 4.78
CA ARG A 237 -2.60 -11.88 4.50
C ARG A 237 -2.89 -10.48 3.97
N LEU A 238 -2.16 -9.47 4.41
CA LEU A 238 -2.30 -8.11 3.87
C LEU A 238 -1.96 -8.02 2.38
N LEU A 239 -1.06 -8.86 1.91
CA LEU A 239 -0.61 -8.89 0.53
C LEU A 239 -1.49 -9.78 -0.37
N GLY A 240 -2.36 -10.61 0.18
CA GLY A 240 -3.27 -11.47 -0.58
C GLY A 240 -3.48 -12.82 0.10
N GLU A 241 -4.15 -13.71 -0.61
CA GLU A 241 -4.46 -15.04 -0.10
C GLU A 241 -3.21 -15.85 0.23
N ILE A 242 -3.27 -16.60 1.32
CA ILE A 242 -2.19 -17.44 1.82
C ILE A 242 -2.73 -18.67 2.52
N ASN A 243 -2.22 -19.84 2.18
CA ASN A 243 -2.41 -21.03 2.97
C ASN A 243 -1.49 -20.98 4.19
N ARG A 244 -2.05 -21.14 5.37
CA ARG A 244 -1.33 -21.30 6.63
C ARG A 244 -1.52 -22.72 7.14
N LEU A 245 -0.44 -23.47 7.18
CA LEU A 245 -0.43 -24.85 7.68
C LEU A 245 0.41 -24.95 8.95
N PRO A 246 0.04 -25.84 9.88
CA PRO A 246 0.85 -26.07 11.06
C PRO A 246 2.23 -26.62 10.65
N ALA A 247 3.26 -26.17 11.35
CA ALA A 247 4.62 -26.67 11.19
C ALA A 247 5.30 -26.78 12.56
N VAL A 248 6.34 -27.62 12.63
CA VAL A 248 7.19 -27.74 13.81
C VAL A 248 8.63 -27.56 13.39
N VAL A 249 9.33 -26.62 14.04
CA VAL A 249 10.76 -26.40 13.84
C VAL A 249 11.53 -27.28 14.79
N THR A 250 12.51 -28.00 14.25
CA THR A 250 13.45 -28.81 15.01
C THR A 250 14.82 -28.73 14.36
N ALA A 251 15.83 -28.30 15.09
CA ALA A 251 17.21 -28.18 14.61
C ALA A 251 17.34 -27.35 13.31
N GLY A 252 16.59 -26.24 13.21
CA GLY A 252 16.60 -25.33 12.04
C GLY A 252 15.87 -25.84 10.81
N MET A 253 15.10 -26.93 10.90
CA MET A 253 14.23 -27.46 9.86
C MET A 253 12.78 -27.42 10.32
N ALA A 254 11.88 -26.91 9.46
CA ALA A 254 10.44 -26.94 9.67
C ALA A 254 9.81 -28.13 8.95
N THR A 255 9.04 -28.92 9.67
CA THR A 255 8.25 -30.03 9.11
C THR A 255 6.77 -29.68 9.15
N SER A 256 6.09 -29.81 8.02
CA SER A 256 4.67 -29.53 7.81
C SER A 256 3.99 -30.65 7.02
N PRO A 257 2.66 -30.67 6.88
CA PRO A 257 1.95 -31.62 5.99
C PRO A 257 2.43 -31.59 4.53
N LEU A 258 2.93 -30.45 4.03
CA LEU A 258 3.44 -30.31 2.67
C LEU A 258 4.91 -30.75 2.48
N GLY A 259 5.63 -31.04 3.59
CA GLY A 259 7.02 -31.47 3.56
C GLY A 259 7.91 -30.68 4.51
N THR A 260 9.22 -30.87 4.36
CA THR A 260 10.23 -30.27 5.24
C THR A 260 11.07 -29.24 4.46
N LEU A 261 11.35 -28.10 5.10
CA LEU A 261 12.14 -27.01 4.53
C LEU A 261 12.98 -26.32 5.61
N PRO A 262 14.08 -25.63 5.22
CA PRO A 262 14.90 -24.87 6.17
C PRO A 262 14.11 -23.74 6.82
N ALA A 263 14.33 -23.55 8.13
CA ALA A 263 13.73 -22.48 8.93
C ALA A 263 14.82 -21.74 9.74
N PRO A 264 15.78 -21.10 9.06
CA PRO A 264 16.91 -20.45 9.72
C PRO A 264 16.42 -19.28 10.59
N GLY A 265 16.98 -19.20 11.80
CA GLY A 265 16.68 -18.12 12.75
C GLY A 265 15.39 -18.29 13.55
N LEU A 266 14.60 -19.34 13.30
CA LEU A 266 13.47 -19.69 14.15
C LEU A 266 13.92 -20.65 15.27
N ALA A 267 13.37 -20.43 16.47
CA ALA A 267 13.56 -21.34 17.59
C ALA A 267 12.80 -22.66 17.36
N ASP A 268 13.29 -23.75 17.97
CA ASP A 268 12.57 -25.03 17.98
C ASP A 268 11.21 -24.86 18.65
N GLY A 269 10.16 -25.43 18.03
CA GLY A 269 8.80 -25.36 18.54
C GLY A 269 7.74 -25.17 17.45
N PRO A 270 6.50 -24.80 17.85
CA PRO A 270 5.40 -24.55 16.92
C PRO A 270 5.71 -23.39 15.98
N ALA A 271 5.32 -23.56 14.71
CA ALA A 271 5.50 -22.58 13.66
C ALA A 271 4.38 -22.71 12.62
N ALA A 272 4.29 -21.78 11.68
CA ALA A 272 3.38 -21.85 10.57
C ALA A 272 4.15 -21.85 9.24
N LEU A 273 3.80 -22.79 8.36
CA LEU A 273 4.20 -22.76 6.96
C LEU A 273 3.18 -21.94 6.18
N LEU A 274 3.67 -20.94 5.47
CA LEU A 274 2.91 -20.05 4.60
C LEU A 274 3.24 -20.35 3.15
N ILE A 275 2.21 -20.61 2.32
CA ILE A 275 2.36 -20.86 0.90
C ILE A 275 1.19 -20.26 0.11
N ARG A 276 1.48 -19.64 -1.03
CA ARG A 276 0.45 -19.02 -1.87
C ARG A 276 -0.38 -20.06 -2.60
N PRO A 277 -1.69 -19.80 -2.87
CA PRO A 277 -2.56 -20.73 -3.62
C PRO A 277 -2.02 -21.12 -4.99
N GLN A 278 -1.33 -20.21 -5.70
CA GLN A 278 -0.73 -20.48 -7.02
C GLN A 278 0.55 -21.32 -6.98
N ASP A 279 1.15 -21.50 -5.80
CA ASP A 279 2.35 -22.33 -5.60
C ASP A 279 1.99 -23.76 -5.19
N LEU A 280 0.69 -24.06 -5.11
CA LEU A 280 0.12 -25.40 -5.01
C LEU A 280 -0.44 -25.81 -6.38
N THR A 281 0.10 -26.86 -6.97
CA THR A 281 -0.31 -27.32 -8.31
C THR A 281 -0.89 -28.73 -8.24
N PRO A 282 -2.06 -28.97 -8.86
CA PRO A 282 -2.58 -30.33 -9.01
C PRO A 282 -1.74 -31.10 -10.04
N GLY A 283 -1.62 -32.41 -9.84
CA GLY A 283 -0.85 -33.28 -10.71
C GLY A 283 -1.15 -34.76 -10.49
N THR A 284 -0.31 -35.60 -11.12
CA THR A 284 -0.38 -37.06 -10.96
C THR A 284 0.42 -37.56 -9.75
N GLU A 285 1.32 -36.72 -9.24
CA GLU A 285 2.16 -37.00 -8.09
C GLU A 285 1.92 -35.97 -6.99
N GLY A 286 2.25 -36.29 -5.75
CA GLY A 286 2.11 -35.43 -4.60
C GLY A 286 1.17 -35.96 -3.53
N LEU A 287 0.69 -35.07 -2.68
CA LEU A 287 -0.19 -35.40 -1.55
C LEU A 287 -1.64 -35.52 -2.02
N GLU A 288 -2.30 -36.59 -1.60
CA GLU A 288 -3.69 -36.82 -1.90
C GLU A 288 -4.58 -35.90 -1.10
N THR A 289 -5.50 -35.22 -1.80
CA THR A 289 -6.46 -34.27 -1.21
C THR A 289 -7.84 -34.51 -1.79
N THR A 290 -8.87 -34.18 -1.02
CA THR A 290 -10.27 -34.23 -1.49
C THR A 290 -10.75 -32.80 -1.74
N VAL A 291 -11.24 -32.55 -2.96
CA VAL A 291 -11.82 -31.25 -3.33
C VAL A 291 -13.14 -31.05 -2.60
N GLU A 292 -13.28 -29.95 -1.90
CA GLU A 292 -14.53 -29.57 -1.24
C GLU A 292 -15.26 -28.45 -1.99
N THR A 293 -14.52 -27.51 -2.56
CA THR A 293 -15.12 -26.39 -3.29
C THR A 293 -14.35 -26.09 -4.56
N THR A 294 -15.08 -25.65 -5.59
CA THR A 294 -14.49 -25.11 -6.82
C THR A 294 -15.28 -23.89 -7.24
N ARG A 295 -14.59 -22.77 -7.48
CA ARG A 295 -15.19 -21.51 -7.94
C ARG A 295 -14.44 -21.02 -9.16
N PHE A 296 -15.17 -20.66 -10.20
CA PHE A 296 -14.58 -20.11 -11.42
C PHE A 296 -14.34 -18.62 -11.28
N GLY A 297 -13.08 -18.18 -11.34
CA GLY A 297 -12.64 -16.80 -11.23
C GLY A 297 -12.23 -16.14 -12.57
N GLY A 298 -12.68 -16.71 -13.71
CA GLY A 298 -12.35 -16.22 -15.06
C GLY A 298 -11.10 -16.91 -15.62
N HIS A 299 -9.93 -16.41 -15.35
CA HIS A 299 -8.66 -16.95 -15.85
C HIS A 299 -8.06 -18.06 -14.95
N PHE A 300 -8.60 -18.28 -13.79
CA PHE A 300 -8.27 -19.41 -12.90
C PHE A 300 -9.54 -19.92 -12.18
N SER A 301 -9.45 -21.09 -11.62
CA SER A 301 -10.41 -21.60 -10.64
C SER A 301 -9.78 -21.64 -9.26
N GLU A 302 -10.50 -21.14 -8.27
CA GLU A 302 -10.19 -21.31 -6.87
C GLU A 302 -10.72 -22.68 -6.42
N VAL A 303 -9.81 -23.54 -5.97
CA VAL A 303 -10.14 -24.90 -5.49
C VAL A 303 -9.79 -24.97 -4.02
N GLY A 304 -10.80 -25.22 -3.17
CA GLY A 304 -10.60 -25.59 -1.78
C GLY A 304 -10.52 -27.09 -1.65
N ALA A 305 -9.41 -27.60 -1.12
CA ALA A 305 -9.17 -29.04 -0.95
C ALA A 305 -8.74 -29.38 0.48
N ARG A 306 -9.18 -30.52 0.98
CA ARG A 306 -8.84 -31.03 2.31
C ARG A 306 -7.57 -31.88 2.26
N LEU A 307 -6.56 -31.46 3.03
CA LEU A 307 -5.31 -32.15 3.24
C LEU A 307 -5.22 -32.62 4.70
N GLY A 308 -5.63 -33.85 4.98
CA GLY A 308 -5.82 -34.30 6.38
C GLY A 308 -6.89 -33.48 7.09
N ASP A 309 -6.55 -32.83 8.19
CA ASP A 309 -7.45 -31.94 8.93
C ASP A 309 -7.42 -30.48 8.44
N ASP A 310 -6.45 -30.14 7.59
CA ASP A 310 -6.25 -28.78 7.11
C ASP A 310 -7.00 -28.54 5.79
N MET A 311 -7.43 -27.30 5.56
CA MET A 311 -7.97 -26.81 4.31
C MET A 311 -6.89 -26.04 3.54
N VAL A 312 -6.68 -26.39 2.27
CA VAL A 312 -5.77 -25.68 1.37
C VAL A 312 -6.53 -25.12 0.18
N HIS A 313 -6.13 -23.93 -0.25
CA HIS A 313 -6.67 -23.26 -1.42
C HIS A 313 -5.65 -23.27 -2.54
N LEU A 314 -6.09 -23.54 -3.75
CA LEU A 314 -5.28 -23.56 -4.97
C LEU A 314 -5.87 -22.60 -5.99
N HIS A 315 -5.00 -21.89 -6.73
CA HIS A 315 -5.38 -21.17 -7.94
C HIS A 315 -4.91 -21.96 -9.16
N VAL A 316 -5.85 -22.51 -9.89
CA VAL A 316 -5.58 -23.44 -10.99
C VAL A 316 -6.12 -22.90 -12.31
N PRO A 317 -5.34 -22.89 -13.40
CA PRO A 317 -5.84 -22.52 -14.71
C PRO A 317 -7.00 -23.42 -15.16
N GLY A 318 -8.12 -22.81 -15.55
CA GLY A 318 -9.31 -23.54 -15.99
C GLY A 318 -10.09 -24.22 -14.86
N VAL A 319 -11.06 -25.06 -15.24
CA VAL A 319 -11.87 -25.88 -14.31
C VAL A 319 -11.36 -27.31 -14.39
N ILE A 320 -10.69 -27.79 -13.36
CA ILE A 320 -10.02 -29.10 -13.38
C ILE A 320 -10.57 -30.14 -12.41
N ALA A 321 -11.38 -29.72 -11.42
CA ALA A 321 -11.88 -30.62 -10.38
C ALA A 321 -13.26 -30.18 -9.89
N ARG A 322 -14.05 -31.14 -9.41
CA ARG A 322 -15.39 -30.95 -8.82
C ARG A 322 -15.35 -31.31 -7.34
N PRO A 323 -16.24 -30.77 -6.52
CA PRO A 323 -16.41 -31.25 -5.15
C PRO A 323 -16.61 -32.79 -5.10
N GLY A 324 -15.82 -33.45 -4.25
CA GLY A 324 -15.76 -34.88 -4.10
C GLY A 324 -14.66 -35.58 -4.93
N ASP A 325 -14.03 -34.89 -5.87
CA ASP A 325 -12.90 -35.44 -6.60
C ASP A 325 -11.68 -35.57 -5.68
N VAL A 326 -10.91 -36.64 -5.87
CA VAL A 326 -9.60 -36.83 -5.24
C VAL A 326 -8.54 -36.35 -6.21
N VAL A 327 -7.75 -35.35 -5.79
CA VAL A 327 -6.67 -34.79 -6.59
C VAL A 327 -5.36 -34.87 -5.81
N ARG A 328 -4.23 -35.03 -6.50
CA ARG A 328 -2.92 -34.95 -5.90
C ARG A 328 -2.37 -33.55 -6.09
N ILE A 329 -1.83 -32.98 -5.03
CA ILE A 329 -1.23 -31.63 -5.06
C ILE A 329 0.26 -31.72 -4.78
N ARG A 330 1.01 -30.90 -5.51
CA ARG A 330 2.43 -30.68 -5.28
C ARG A 330 2.65 -29.22 -4.84
N ALA A 331 3.40 -29.03 -3.78
CA ALA A 331 3.81 -27.73 -3.27
C ALA A 331 5.19 -27.34 -3.80
N ASP A 332 5.34 -26.12 -4.30
CA ASP A 332 6.65 -25.52 -4.53
C ASP A 332 7.20 -24.93 -3.22
N LEU A 333 7.84 -25.77 -2.42
CA LEU A 333 8.37 -25.37 -1.10
C LEU A 333 9.47 -24.34 -1.20
N SER A 334 10.09 -24.09 -2.37
CA SER A 334 11.06 -23.02 -2.55
C SER A 334 10.44 -21.62 -2.41
N LYS A 335 9.13 -21.52 -2.59
CA LYS A 335 8.32 -20.30 -2.44
C LYS A 335 7.56 -20.23 -1.12
N ALA A 336 7.65 -21.26 -0.31
CA ALA A 336 7.04 -21.26 1.02
C ALA A 336 7.92 -20.48 2.02
N THR A 337 7.27 -19.92 3.03
CA THR A 337 7.93 -19.23 4.15
C THR A 337 7.47 -19.84 5.46
N VAL A 338 8.40 -20.01 6.40
CA VAL A 338 8.07 -20.43 7.77
C VAL A 338 8.13 -19.20 8.67
N VAL A 339 7.10 -19.02 9.47
CA VAL A 339 7.03 -17.92 10.47
C VAL A 339 6.76 -18.51 11.85
N ALA A 340 7.14 -17.80 12.91
CA ALA A 340 6.74 -18.14 14.27
C ALA A 340 5.21 -18.14 14.38
N ASP A 341 4.66 -19.04 15.20
CA ASP A 341 3.20 -19.16 15.40
C ASP A 341 2.67 -18.07 16.34
#